data_b86d2171c24a166663b115a3f77cef76
#
_entry.id   b86d2171c24a166663b115a3f77cef76
#
_cell.length_a   1.000
_cell.length_b   1.000
_cell.length_c   1.000
_cell.angle_alpha   90.00
_cell.angle_beta   90.00
_cell.angle_gamma   90.00
#
_symmetry.space_group_name_H-M   'P 1'
#
loop_
_entity.id
_entity.type
_entity.pdbx_description
1 polymer ?
#
loop_
_entity_poly.entity_id
_entity_poly.type
_entity_poly.pdbx_seq_one_letter_code
_entity_poly.pdbx_strand_id
1 'polypeptide(L)'
;IKNGRVVDVNNALLGTGPFSPQRAGSLPIGDLIEMCYSGKYTKKELTTYLSKGAGLMAYLGTDSGIEVGKRVAEGDQKAKLVLDAMCYRISKEIGSCSAVLAGKVDGIYLSGGLAYNDYIVNFIKEHTKFIAPIYLYPGEKEMEALCQGGIRVLNGTEEAKEYPY
;
A
#
# COMPACT_ATOMS: atom_id res chain seq x y z
N ILE A 1 -5.69 -7.81 10.67
CA ILE A 1 -5.22 -8.74 11.72
C ILE A 1 -6.36 -8.99 12.69
N LYS A 2 -6.62 -10.26 13.03
CA LYS A 2 -7.63 -10.67 14.01
C LYS A 2 -7.01 -11.70 14.96
N ASN A 3 -7.05 -11.42 16.26
CA ASN A 3 -6.46 -12.31 17.28
C ASN A 3 -4.98 -12.63 17.00
N GLY A 4 -4.18 -11.62 16.63
CA GLY A 4 -2.77 -11.78 16.33
C GLY A 4 -2.44 -12.47 15.00
N ARG A 5 -3.44 -12.78 14.15
CA ARG A 5 -3.26 -13.44 12.86
C ARG A 5 -3.69 -12.55 11.71
N VAL A 6 -2.94 -12.58 10.61
CA VAL A 6 -3.36 -12.00 9.34
C VAL A 6 -4.53 -12.81 8.80
N VAL A 7 -5.68 -12.17 8.58
CA VAL A 7 -6.91 -12.80 8.09
C VAL A 7 -7.26 -12.37 6.67
N ASP A 8 -6.70 -11.24 6.24
CA ASP A 8 -6.85 -10.73 4.89
C ASP A 8 -5.61 -9.91 4.52
N VAL A 9 -5.22 -9.94 3.25
CA VAL A 9 -4.06 -9.21 2.72
C VAL A 9 -4.19 -8.99 1.21
N ASN A 10 -3.75 -7.84 0.75
CA ASN A 10 -3.65 -7.57 -0.68
C ASN A 10 -2.40 -8.20 -1.29
N ASN A 11 -2.54 -8.78 -2.49
CA ASN A 11 -1.40 -9.06 -3.34
C ASN A 11 -0.89 -7.75 -3.96
N ALA A 12 -0.09 -7.01 -3.20
CA ALA A 12 0.33 -5.66 -3.56
C ALA A 12 1.33 -5.62 -4.73
N LEU A 13 1.91 -6.74 -5.15
CA LEU A 13 2.89 -6.74 -6.25
C LEU A 13 2.22 -6.64 -7.61
N LEU A 14 1.28 -7.54 -7.88
CA LEU A 14 0.57 -7.64 -9.16
C LEU A 14 -0.88 -8.05 -8.89
N GLY A 15 -1.70 -7.14 -8.42
CA GLY A 15 -3.06 -7.56 -8.23
C GLY A 15 -3.95 -6.57 -7.51
N THR A 16 -4.18 -6.82 -6.22
CA THR A 16 -5.22 -6.16 -5.46
C THR A 16 -4.72 -4.95 -4.68
N GLY A 17 -5.65 -4.15 -4.21
CA GLY A 17 -5.40 -3.01 -3.35
C GLY A 17 -5.26 -1.68 -4.09
N PRO A 18 -4.93 -0.61 -3.35
CA PRO A 18 -4.68 0.72 -3.90
C PRO A 18 -3.47 0.73 -4.85
N PHE A 19 -3.48 1.62 -5.83
CA PHE A 19 -2.23 1.90 -6.53
C PHE A 19 -1.24 2.60 -5.59
N SER A 20 0.04 2.43 -5.89
CA SER A 20 1.14 2.92 -5.06
C SER A 20 2.07 3.83 -5.89
N PRO A 21 3.20 4.30 -5.36
CA PRO A 21 4.15 5.06 -6.16
C PRO A 21 4.56 4.41 -7.49
N GLN A 22 4.72 3.08 -7.54
CA GLN A 22 5.16 2.37 -8.75
C GLN A 22 4.18 1.33 -9.27
N ARG A 23 3.15 0.94 -8.50
CA ARG A 23 2.29 -0.21 -8.79
C ARG A 23 0.89 0.22 -9.19
N ALA A 24 0.29 -0.51 -10.12
CA ALA A 24 -1.04 -0.21 -10.62
C ALA A 24 -2.15 -0.46 -9.59
N GLY A 25 -1.97 -1.41 -8.67
CA GLY A 25 -3.05 -1.90 -7.81
C GLY A 25 -4.15 -2.60 -8.60
N SER A 26 -5.36 -2.56 -8.08
CA SER A 26 -6.53 -3.13 -8.77
C SER A 26 -6.88 -2.33 -10.02
N LEU A 27 -7.01 -3.02 -11.14
CA LEU A 27 -7.36 -2.46 -12.44
C LEU A 27 -8.74 -2.94 -12.90
N PRO A 28 -9.43 -2.18 -13.76
CA PRO A 28 -10.60 -2.68 -14.50
C PRO A 28 -10.19 -3.88 -15.36
N ILE A 29 -10.90 -4.98 -15.19
CA ILE A 29 -10.54 -6.25 -15.86
C ILE A 29 -10.63 -6.12 -17.40
N GLY A 30 -11.65 -5.41 -17.91
CA GLY A 30 -11.82 -5.20 -19.34
C GLY A 30 -10.61 -4.50 -19.97
N ASP A 31 -10.19 -3.39 -19.38
CA ASP A 31 -9.03 -2.63 -19.87
C ASP A 31 -7.73 -3.46 -19.80
N LEU A 32 -7.59 -4.28 -18.77
CA LEU A 32 -6.44 -5.18 -18.67
C LEU A 32 -6.43 -6.24 -19.77
N ILE A 33 -7.58 -6.81 -20.09
CA ILE A 33 -7.71 -7.77 -21.20
C ILE A 33 -7.32 -7.09 -22.52
N GLU A 34 -7.84 -5.89 -22.81
CA GLU A 34 -7.47 -5.13 -24.00
C GLU A 34 -5.95 -4.87 -24.07
N MET A 35 -5.32 -4.52 -22.94
CA MET A 35 -3.86 -4.36 -22.89
C MET A 35 -3.12 -5.67 -23.20
N CYS A 36 -3.56 -6.79 -22.64
CA CYS A 36 -2.93 -8.10 -22.85
C CYS A 36 -2.99 -8.55 -24.32
N TYR A 37 -4.08 -8.28 -25.02
CA TYR A 37 -4.29 -8.69 -26.42
C TYR A 37 -3.98 -7.59 -27.45
N SER A 38 -3.52 -6.42 -27.02
CA SER A 38 -3.19 -5.29 -27.91
C SER A 38 -2.00 -5.56 -28.85
N GLY A 39 -1.19 -6.57 -28.57
CA GLY A 39 0.09 -6.81 -29.26
C GLY A 39 1.20 -5.80 -28.95
N LYS A 40 0.93 -4.80 -28.07
CA LYS A 40 1.90 -3.74 -27.72
C LYS A 40 2.93 -4.16 -26.70
N TYR A 41 2.63 -5.18 -25.91
CA TYR A 41 3.45 -5.62 -24.79
C TYR A 41 3.62 -7.13 -24.80
N THR A 42 4.83 -7.60 -24.53
CA THR A 42 5.04 -8.97 -24.08
C THR A 42 4.54 -9.13 -22.62
N LYS A 43 4.32 -10.36 -22.19
CA LYS A 43 3.96 -10.64 -20.79
C LYS A 43 4.96 -10.02 -19.81
N LYS A 44 6.27 -10.11 -20.10
CA LYS A 44 7.34 -9.57 -19.24
C LYS A 44 7.27 -8.05 -19.15
N GLU A 45 7.11 -7.37 -20.28
CA GLU A 45 7.00 -5.90 -20.32
C GLU A 45 5.77 -5.42 -19.57
N LEU A 46 4.61 -6.01 -19.83
CA LEU A 46 3.37 -5.62 -19.14
C LEU A 46 3.46 -5.87 -17.63
N THR A 47 4.01 -7.01 -17.20
CA THR A 47 4.25 -7.32 -15.79
C THR A 47 5.15 -6.27 -15.14
N THR A 48 6.26 -5.90 -15.82
CA THR A 48 7.19 -4.87 -15.33
C THR A 48 6.54 -3.51 -15.26
N TYR A 49 5.78 -3.13 -16.29
CA TYR A 49 5.05 -1.86 -16.33
C TYR A 49 4.06 -1.75 -15.16
N LEU A 50 3.24 -2.76 -14.92
CA LEU A 50 2.23 -2.75 -13.88
C LEU A 50 2.82 -2.79 -12.46
N SER A 51 4.03 -3.35 -12.28
CA SER A 51 4.67 -3.50 -10.98
C SER A 51 5.71 -2.42 -10.64
N LYS A 52 6.26 -1.70 -11.65
CA LYS A 52 7.33 -0.71 -11.45
C LYS A 52 7.16 0.59 -12.22
N GLY A 53 6.31 0.61 -13.25
CA GLY A 53 6.10 1.76 -14.12
C GLY A 53 4.71 2.39 -13.99
N ALA A 54 3.88 1.89 -13.10
CA ALA A 54 2.52 2.37 -12.88
C ALA A 54 2.44 3.35 -11.69
N GLY A 55 1.25 3.60 -11.19
CA GLY A 55 1.04 4.47 -10.03
C GLY A 55 1.47 5.91 -10.24
N LEU A 56 2.08 6.54 -9.24
CA LEU A 56 2.59 7.92 -9.34
C LEU A 56 3.58 8.05 -10.50
N MET A 57 4.43 7.05 -10.71
CA MET A 57 5.40 7.02 -11.81
C MET A 57 4.71 7.22 -13.16
N ALA A 58 3.61 6.50 -13.45
CA ALA A 58 2.91 6.61 -14.71
C ALA A 58 2.25 7.99 -14.91
N TYR A 59 1.68 8.56 -13.85
CA TYR A 59 0.94 9.82 -13.95
C TYR A 59 1.82 11.05 -13.86
N LEU A 60 2.89 11.01 -13.06
CA LEU A 60 3.69 12.18 -12.66
C LEU A 60 5.16 12.09 -13.04
N GLY A 61 5.63 10.93 -13.56
CA GLY A 61 7.02 10.70 -13.94
C GLY A 61 7.97 10.47 -12.76
N THR A 62 7.45 10.33 -11.55
CA THR A 62 8.23 10.10 -10.34
C THR A 62 7.49 9.16 -9.38
N ASP A 63 8.23 8.33 -8.67
CA ASP A 63 7.72 7.48 -7.57
C ASP A 63 8.03 8.06 -6.19
N SER A 64 8.68 9.21 -6.13
CA SER A 64 9.03 9.88 -4.89
C SER A 64 7.83 10.57 -4.25
N GLY A 65 7.28 9.99 -3.18
CA GLY A 65 6.22 10.63 -2.40
C GLY A 65 6.64 11.99 -1.80
N ILE A 66 7.94 12.19 -1.57
CA ILE A 66 8.48 13.47 -1.09
C ILE A 66 8.40 14.54 -2.20
N GLU A 67 8.83 14.18 -3.42
CA GLU A 67 8.77 15.09 -4.57
C GLU A 67 7.32 15.46 -4.90
N VAL A 68 6.42 14.47 -4.96
CA VAL A 68 5.00 14.72 -5.21
C VAL A 68 4.40 15.61 -4.13
N GLY A 69 4.74 15.39 -2.86
CA GLY A 69 4.31 16.26 -1.76
C GLY A 69 4.76 17.72 -1.92
N LYS A 70 6.01 17.95 -2.37
CA LYS A 70 6.52 19.30 -2.68
C LYS A 70 5.73 19.95 -3.82
N ARG A 71 5.53 19.24 -4.93
CA ARG A 71 4.73 19.71 -6.06
C ARG A 71 3.31 20.11 -5.66
N VAL A 72 2.68 19.32 -4.78
CA VAL A 72 1.35 19.66 -4.23
C VAL A 72 1.40 20.95 -3.42
N ALA A 73 2.41 21.13 -2.56
CA ALA A 73 2.60 22.34 -1.77
C ALA A 73 2.87 23.59 -2.64
N GLU A 74 3.50 23.41 -3.79
CA GLU A 74 3.78 24.45 -4.79
C GLU A 74 2.58 24.73 -5.71
N GLY A 75 1.45 24.03 -5.54
CA GLY A 75 0.21 24.27 -6.27
C GLY A 75 0.02 23.47 -7.55
N ASP A 76 0.81 22.42 -7.80
CA ASP A 76 0.63 21.51 -8.94
C ASP A 76 -0.69 20.73 -8.80
N GLN A 77 -1.70 21.15 -9.56
CA GLN A 77 -3.05 20.58 -9.51
C GLN A 77 -3.10 19.13 -10.00
N LYS A 78 -2.23 18.76 -10.95
CA LYS A 78 -2.15 17.38 -11.42
C LYS A 78 -1.55 16.48 -10.36
N ALA A 79 -0.46 16.91 -9.71
CA ALA A 79 0.14 16.17 -8.61
C ALA A 79 -0.85 15.99 -7.45
N LYS A 80 -1.58 17.05 -7.11
CA LYS A 80 -2.63 17.02 -6.08
C LYS A 80 -3.72 16.00 -6.43
N LEU A 81 -4.28 16.06 -7.63
CA LEU A 81 -5.34 15.13 -8.06
C LEU A 81 -4.90 13.67 -7.97
N VAL A 82 -3.68 13.37 -8.44
CA VAL A 82 -3.16 12.00 -8.43
C VAL A 82 -2.87 11.53 -7.01
N LEU A 83 -2.31 12.40 -6.16
CA LEU A 83 -2.05 12.08 -4.76
C LEU A 83 -3.35 11.85 -3.97
N ASP A 84 -4.34 12.72 -4.17
CA ASP A 84 -5.68 12.58 -3.57
C ASP A 84 -6.34 11.26 -4.00
N ALA A 85 -6.24 10.90 -5.27
CA ALA A 85 -6.76 9.63 -5.77
C ALA A 85 -6.09 8.42 -5.11
N MET A 86 -4.77 8.46 -4.88
CA MET A 86 -4.04 7.41 -4.16
C MET A 86 -4.52 7.32 -2.72
N CYS A 87 -4.59 8.44 -2.00
CA CYS A 87 -5.06 8.49 -0.62
C CYS A 87 -6.52 8.03 -0.48
N TYR A 88 -7.39 8.39 -1.43
CA TYR A 88 -8.77 7.94 -1.50
C TYR A 88 -8.86 6.41 -1.65
N ARG A 89 -8.04 5.83 -2.53
CA ARG A 89 -7.99 4.36 -2.70
C ARG A 89 -7.52 3.65 -1.44
N ILE A 90 -6.50 4.21 -0.76
CA ILE A 90 -6.02 3.68 0.52
C ILE A 90 -7.13 3.75 1.58
N SER A 91 -7.83 4.87 1.68
CA SER A 91 -8.91 5.04 2.64
C SER A 91 -10.08 4.08 2.40
N LYS A 92 -10.43 3.84 1.13
CA LYS A 92 -11.42 2.81 0.75
C LYS A 92 -10.99 1.41 1.17
N GLU A 93 -9.72 1.08 1.00
CA GLU A 93 -9.19 -0.22 1.37
C GLU A 93 -9.24 -0.44 2.89
N ILE A 94 -8.89 0.59 3.67
CA ILE A 94 -9.04 0.56 5.13
C ILE A 94 -10.51 0.31 5.51
N GLY A 95 -11.45 0.98 4.84
CA GLY A 95 -12.89 0.76 5.04
C GLY A 95 -13.31 -0.68 4.70
N SER A 96 -12.80 -1.23 3.61
CA SER A 96 -13.03 -2.63 3.22
C SER A 96 -12.52 -3.60 4.29
N CYS A 97 -11.29 -3.41 4.76
CA CYS A 97 -10.72 -4.22 5.84
C CYS A 97 -11.50 -4.11 7.17
N SER A 98 -12.13 -2.96 7.43
CA SER A 98 -12.98 -2.82 8.62
C SER A 98 -14.21 -3.71 8.55
N ALA A 99 -14.77 -3.93 7.35
CA ALA A 99 -15.88 -4.85 7.14
C ALA A 99 -15.48 -6.31 7.40
N VAL A 100 -14.23 -6.71 7.06
CA VAL A 100 -13.69 -8.04 7.39
C VAL A 100 -13.70 -8.30 8.90
N LEU A 101 -13.54 -7.25 9.70
CA LEU A 101 -13.57 -7.29 11.16
C LEU A 101 -14.97 -7.00 11.74
N ALA A 102 -15.99 -6.90 10.89
CA ALA A 102 -17.37 -6.53 11.28
C ALA A 102 -17.44 -5.22 12.10
N GLY A 103 -16.60 -4.25 11.74
CA GLY A 103 -16.49 -2.95 12.40
C GLY A 103 -15.81 -2.97 13.77
N LYS A 104 -15.36 -4.12 14.25
CA LYS A 104 -14.66 -4.27 15.54
C LYS A 104 -13.15 -4.06 15.33
N VAL A 105 -12.75 -2.81 15.16
CA VAL A 105 -11.38 -2.41 14.87
C VAL A 105 -10.78 -1.69 16.07
N ASP A 106 -9.72 -2.23 16.65
CA ASP A 106 -9.03 -1.64 17.81
C ASP A 106 -8.09 -0.50 17.38
N GLY A 107 -7.56 -0.55 16.16
CA GLY A 107 -6.65 0.48 15.63
C GLY A 107 -6.28 0.28 14.19
N ILE A 108 -5.89 1.39 13.55
CA ILE A 108 -5.35 1.44 12.20
C ILE A 108 -3.89 1.83 12.31
N TYR A 109 -2.99 1.03 11.75
CA TYR A 109 -1.56 1.26 11.79
C TYR A 109 -1.06 1.71 10.42
N LEU A 110 -0.49 2.90 10.34
CA LEU A 110 0.14 3.43 9.14
C LEU A 110 1.66 3.39 9.29
N SER A 111 2.34 2.69 8.39
CA SER A 111 3.80 2.55 8.40
C SER A 111 4.39 2.73 6.99
N GLY A 112 5.70 2.57 6.87
CA GLY A 112 6.42 2.73 5.60
C GLY A 112 6.82 4.17 5.30
N GLY A 113 7.52 4.37 4.19
CA GLY A 113 8.06 5.68 3.79
C GLY A 113 7.02 6.74 3.54
N LEU A 114 5.82 6.37 3.03
CA LEU A 114 4.74 7.33 2.80
C LEU A 114 4.13 7.90 4.08
N ALA A 115 4.31 7.23 5.22
CA ALA A 115 3.84 7.72 6.52
C ALA A 115 4.63 8.93 7.06
N TYR A 116 5.74 9.31 6.41
CA TYR A 116 6.43 10.59 6.67
C TYR A 116 5.75 11.79 6.00
N ASN A 117 4.83 11.57 5.07
CA ASN A 117 4.16 12.64 4.36
C ASN A 117 2.86 13.04 5.09
N ASP A 118 2.91 14.19 5.77
CA ASP A 118 1.76 14.70 6.54
C ASP A 118 0.50 14.90 5.71
N TYR A 119 0.62 15.26 4.43
CA TYR A 119 -0.53 15.40 3.53
C TYR A 119 -1.27 14.07 3.37
N ILE A 120 -0.53 12.99 3.07
CA ILE A 120 -1.07 11.63 2.91
C ILE A 120 -1.71 11.17 4.23
N VAL A 121 -0.99 11.33 5.33
CA VAL A 121 -1.44 10.92 6.66
C VAL A 121 -2.71 11.64 7.06
N ASN A 122 -2.77 12.96 6.88
CA ASN A 122 -3.93 13.76 7.26
C ASN A 122 -5.14 13.43 6.38
N PHE A 123 -4.95 13.22 5.08
CA PHE A 123 -6.03 12.79 4.18
C PHE A 123 -6.63 11.46 4.65
N ILE A 124 -5.78 10.46 4.90
CA ILE A 124 -6.22 9.13 5.35
C ILE A 124 -6.94 9.25 6.72
N LYS A 125 -6.37 10.01 7.66
CA LYS A 125 -6.99 10.23 8.97
C LYS A 125 -8.39 10.83 8.84
N GLU A 126 -8.56 11.85 8.03
CA GLU A 126 -9.86 12.48 7.84
C GLU A 126 -10.92 11.51 7.34
N HIS A 127 -10.53 10.60 6.44
CA HIS A 127 -11.45 9.66 5.81
C HIS A 127 -11.68 8.35 6.60
N THR A 128 -10.85 8.09 7.64
CA THR A 128 -10.90 6.79 8.35
C THR A 128 -10.98 6.88 9.87
N LYS A 129 -10.83 8.09 10.46
CA LYS A 129 -10.88 8.32 11.92
C LYS A 129 -12.18 7.85 12.60
N PHE A 130 -13.27 7.71 11.83
CA PHE A 130 -14.53 7.21 12.35
C PHE A 130 -14.53 5.68 12.57
N ILE A 131 -13.54 4.96 12.02
CA ILE A 131 -13.42 3.51 12.14
C ILE A 131 -12.74 3.15 13.46
N ALA A 132 -11.54 3.71 13.72
CA ALA A 132 -10.74 3.42 14.90
C ALA A 132 -9.60 4.44 15.07
N PRO A 133 -8.92 4.47 16.24
CA PRO A 133 -7.69 5.25 16.41
C PRO A 133 -6.62 4.91 15.38
N ILE A 134 -5.85 5.92 14.97
CA ILE A 134 -4.78 5.76 13.98
C ILE A 134 -3.43 5.94 14.65
N TYR A 135 -2.58 4.94 14.49
CA TYR A 135 -1.22 4.90 15.03
C TYR A 135 -0.21 5.02 13.89
N LEU A 136 0.75 5.93 14.05
CA LEU A 136 1.78 6.20 13.04
C LEU A 136 3.10 5.56 13.44
N TYR A 137 3.68 4.80 12.52
CA TYR A 137 5.01 4.21 12.61
C TYR A 137 5.77 4.47 11.30
N PRO A 138 6.18 5.75 11.03
CA PRO A 138 6.87 6.10 9.81
C PRO A 138 8.19 5.34 9.66
N GLY A 139 8.52 4.99 8.41
CA GLY A 139 9.74 4.27 8.06
C GLY A 139 9.57 2.77 7.98
N GLU A 140 10.68 2.14 7.66
CA GLU A 140 10.77 0.70 7.43
C GLU A 140 11.62 0.09 8.54
N LYS A 141 11.03 -0.78 9.35
CA LYS A 141 11.70 -1.50 10.44
C LYS A 141 11.76 -3.01 10.18
N GLU A 142 11.69 -3.40 8.91
CA GLU A 142 11.66 -4.80 8.53
C GLU A 142 12.91 -5.56 8.98
N MET A 143 14.09 -4.97 8.78
CA MET A 143 15.35 -5.60 9.19
C MET A 143 15.44 -5.77 10.71
N GLU A 144 14.99 -4.77 11.47
CA GLU A 144 14.91 -4.86 12.93
C GLU A 144 13.93 -5.95 13.37
N ALA A 145 12.74 -5.99 12.74
CA ALA A 145 11.71 -6.99 13.04
C ALA A 145 12.16 -8.42 12.70
N LEU A 146 12.84 -8.61 11.57
CA LEU A 146 13.42 -9.89 11.18
C LEU A 146 14.52 -10.33 12.16
N CYS A 147 15.41 -9.41 12.55
CA CYS A 147 16.45 -9.68 13.54
C CYS A 147 15.84 -10.11 14.88
N GLN A 148 14.85 -9.37 15.38
CA GLN A 148 14.16 -9.71 16.63
C GLN A 148 13.42 -11.07 16.52
N GLY A 149 12.84 -11.39 15.36
CA GLY A 149 12.25 -12.70 15.09
C GLY A 149 13.28 -13.83 15.23
N GLY A 150 14.44 -13.67 14.56
CA GLY A 150 15.55 -14.63 14.66
C GLY A 150 16.06 -14.81 16.10
N ILE A 151 16.21 -13.69 16.84
CA ILE A 151 16.64 -13.72 18.24
C ILE A 151 15.65 -14.50 19.11
N ARG A 152 14.34 -14.33 18.93
CA ARG A 152 13.33 -15.07 19.70
C ARG A 152 13.44 -16.57 19.50
N VAL A 153 13.68 -17.01 18.27
CA VAL A 153 13.89 -18.43 17.95
C VAL A 153 15.18 -18.95 18.57
N LEU A 154 16.29 -18.21 18.43
CA LEU A 154 17.59 -18.58 18.99
C LEU A 154 17.58 -18.68 20.52
N ASN A 155 16.82 -17.83 21.18
CA ASN A 155 16.67 -17.83 22.65
C ASN A 155 15.60 -18.84 23.14
N GLY A 156 14.95 -19.58 22.24
CA GLY A 156 13.93 -20.56 22.60
C GLY A 156 12.59 -19.94 23.07
N THR A 157 12.39 -18.64 22.88
CA THR A 157 11.14 -17.95 23.25
C THR A 157 10.05 -18.08 22.17
N GLU A 158 10.43 -18.52 20.98
CA GLU A 158 9.52 -18.82 19.86
C GLU A 158 10.06 -20.06 19.13
N GLU A 159 9.17 -20.98 18.74
CA GLU A 159 9.53 -22.14 17.94
C GLU A 159 9.64 -21.76 16.46
N ALA A 160 10.68 -22.28 15.78
CA ALA A 160 10.79 -22.18 14.33
C ALA A 160 9.64 -22.94 13.67
N LYS A 161 8.93 -22.27 12.74
CA LYS A 161 7.87 -22.91 11.97
C LYS A 161 8.45 -23.52 10.71
N GLU A 162 8.05 -24.76 10.40
CA GLU A 162 8.32 -25.35 9.10
C GLU A 162 7.35 -24.75 8.06
N TYR A 163 7.89 -24.40 6.90
CA TYR A 163 7.08 -23.95 5.78
C TYR A 163 6.44 -25.17 5.11
N PRO A 164 5.11 -25.25 5.07
CA PRO A 164 4.44 -26.35 4.38
C PRO A 164 4.65 -26.20 2.86
N TYR A 165 5.30 -27.19 2.23
CA TYR A 165 5.46 -27.28 0.79
C TYR A 165 4.15 -27.75 0.14
#